data_3c0d90296477a916ca8a7895dd6e6803
#
_entry.id   3c0d90296477a916ca8a7895dd6e6803
#
_cell.length_a   1.000
_cell.length_b   1.000
_cell.length_c   1.000
_cell.angle_alpha   90.00
_cell.angle_beta   90.00
_cell.angle_gamma   90.00
#
_symmetry.space_group_name_H-M   'P 1'
#
loop_
_entity.id
_entity.type
_entity.pdbx_description
1 polymer ?
#
loop_
_entity_poly.entity_id
_entity_poly.type
_entity_poly.pdbx_seq_one_letter_code
_entity_poly.pdbx_strand_id
1 'polypeptide(L)'
;MQFIRGGKLTDANNLSKAQRVAYIDERLQALYPETPIPLDHSDPYTLLIAVLLSAQCTDERVNQVTPALFTKADCPEQMIQLSVEEIRSIIRPCGLSPQKSKAIHRLSELLLADHSGAVPANLEALEQLPGVGHKTASVVMAQAFGMPTFPVDTHIHRLAQRWGLTRGRNVVETERDLKRAFPKERWNALHLQIIYYGREYCTARGCDGRVCEICTTCYPARKHPKRCNKT
;
A
#
# COMPACT_ATOMS: atom_id res chain seq x y z
N MET A 1 38.59 8.62 5.61
CA MET A 1 38.50 7.24 5.10
C MET A 1 39.04 6.32 6.21
N GLN A 2 38.18 5.89 7.12
CA GLN A 2 38.55 4.98 8.22
C GLN A 2 37.63 3.74 8.15
N PHE A 3 38.23 2.60 7.83
CA PHE A 3 37.60 1.29 7.86
C PHE A 3 37.42 0.82 9.29
N ILE A 4 36.22 0.58 9.76
CA ILE A 4 35.93 -0.11 11.01
C ILE A 4 36.12 -1.62 10.75
N ARG A 5 37.16 -2.20 11.36
CA ARG A 5 37.41 -3.65 11.44
C ARG A 5 36.63 -4.23 12.61
N GLY A 6 35.95 -5.37 12.41
CA GLY A 6 35.56 -6.29 13.47
C GLY A 6 34.13 -6.78 13.49
N GLY A 7 33.76 -7.68 12.57
CA GLY A 7 32.54 -8.51 12.65
C GLY A 7 32.74 -9.79 11.85
N LYS A 8 32.56 -10.96 12.46
CA LYS A 8 32.74 -12.28 11.85
C LYS A 8 32.07 -12.36 10.49
N LEU A 9 32.86 -12.61 9.44
CA LEU A 9 32.44 -12.96 8.09
C LEU A 9 31.75 -14.32 8.12
N THR A 10 30.42 -14.31 8.10
CA THR A 10 29.60 -15.49 7.81
C THR A 10 28.98 -15.28 6.43
N ASP A 11 29.30 -16.15 5.48
CA ASP A 11 28.95 -16.12 4.05
C ASP A 11 29.41 -14.85 3.31
N ALA A 12 30.55 -14.93 2.71
CA ALA A 12 31.47 -13.86 2.34
C ALA A 12 30.95 -12.72 1.41
N ASN A 13 29.62 -12.59 1.11
CA ASN A 13 29.16 -11.58 0.17
C ASN A 13 27.75 -11.00 0.39
N ASN A 14 26.96 -11.43 1.37
CA ASN A 14 25.62 -10.89 1.57
C ASN A 14 25.58 -9.83 2.67
N LEU A 15 24.81 -8.75 2.48
CA LEU A 15 24.59 -7.74 3.53
C LEU A 15 23.87 -8.36 4.75
N SER A 16 24.21 -7.93 5.95
CA SER A 16 23.42 -8.20 7.15
C SER A 16 22.02 -7.57 7.05
N LYS A 17 21.05 -8.02 7.85
CA LYS A 17 19.69 -7.42 7.81
C LYS A 17 19.71 -5.92 8.08
N ALA A 18 20.51 -5.45 9.04
CA ALA A 18 20.64 -4.02 9.35
C ALA A 18 21.22 -3.21 8.17
N GLN A 19 22.27 -3.74 7.51
CA GLN A 19 22.83 -3.10 6.31
C GLN A 19 21.83 -3.07 5.15
N ARG A 20 21.04 -4.14 4.95
CA ARG A 20 19.98 -4.13 3.93
C ARG A 20 18.93 -3.07 4.22
N VAL A 21 18.46 -2.96 5.47
CA VAL A 21 17.48 -1.94 5.89
C VAL A 21 18.00 -0.55 5.59
N ALA A 22 19.22 -0.21 6.01
CA ALA A 22 19.83 1.10 5.78
C ALA A 22 19.98 1.39 4.28
N TYR A 23 20.53 0.46 3.51
CA TYR A 23 20.70 0.61 2.06
C TYR A 23 19.37 0.77 1.31
N ILE A 24 18.36 -0.02 1.65
CA ILE A 24 17.04 0.04 1.04
C ILE A 24 16.38 1.39 1.31
N ASP A 25 16.43 1.87 2.55
CA ASP A 25 15.86 3.16 2.95
C ASP A 25 16.52 4.32 2.19
N GLU A 26 17.85 4.38 2.20
CA GLU A 26 18.63 5.38 1.48
C GLU A 26 18.34 5.35 -0.03
N ARG A 27 18.33 4.14 -0.62
CA ARG A 27 18.13 4.00 -2.05
C ARG A 27 16.72 4.35 -2.51
N LEU A 28 15.70 3.95 -1.75
CA LEU A 28 14.31 4.30 -2.03
C LEU A 28 14.06 5.81 -1.86
N GLN A 29 14.65 6.43 -0.85
CA GLN A 29 14.57 7.89 -0.66
C GLN A 29 15.24 8.65 -1.81
N ALA A 30 16.37 8.17 -2.32
CA ALA A 30 17.06 8.79 -3.44
C ALA A 30 16.27 8.64 -4.76
N LEU A 31 15.60 7.50 -4.98
CA LEU A 31 14.82 7.26 -6.19
C LEU A 31 13.47 7.98 -6.17
N TYR A 32 12.85 8.06 -5.00
CA TYR A 32 11.50 8.59 -4.81
C TYR A 32 11.50 9.59 -3.64
N PRO A 33 12.10 10.78 -3.78
CA PRO A 33 12.12 11.80 -2.71
C PRO A 33 10.70 12.26 -2.36
N GLU A 34 9.81 12.27 -3.33
CA GLU A 34 8.38 12.55 -3.18
C GLU A 34 7.55 11.31 -3.51
N THR A 35 6.50 11.12 -2.73
CA THR A 35 5.60 9.96 -2.88
C THR A 35 4.15 10.43 -2.99
N PRO A 36 3.74 11.02 -4.14
CA PRO A 36 2.35 11.42 -4.34
C PRO A 36 1.44 10.18 -4.33
N ILE A 37 0.24 10.36 -3.82
CA ILE A 37 -0.78 9.31 -3.87
C ILE A 37 -1.23 9.15 -5.32
N PRO A 38 -1.25 7.93 -5.89
CA PRO A 38 -1.61 7.73 -7.30
C PRO A 38 -3.13 7.79 -7.56
N LEU A 39 -3.96 8.01 -6.53
CA LEU A 39 -5.42 8.10 -6.62
C LEU A 39 -5.87 9.56 -6.47
N ASP A 40 -6.62 10.05 -7.46
CA ASP A 40 -7.17 11.41 -7.45
C ASP A 40 -8.27 11.52 -6.38
N HIS A 41 -8.13 12.52 -5.50
CA HIS A 41 -9.06 12.80 -4.41
C HIS A 41 -8.93 14.26 -3.96
N SER A 42 -9.95 14.78 -3.27
CA SER A 42 -9.99 16.16 -2.72
C SER A 42 -9.96 16.18 -1.19
N ASP A 43 -10.39 15.11 -0.54
CA ASP A 43 -10.61 15.02 0.89
C ASP A 43 -10.54 13.56 1.40
N PRO A 44 -10.63 13.30 2.72
CA PRO A 44 -10.59 11.95 3.27
C PRO A 44 -11.72 11.03 2.77
N TYR A 45 -12.92 11.56 2.45
CA TYR A 45 -14.02 10.73 1.97
C TYR A 45 -13.78 10.26 0.54
N THR A 46 -13.46 11.16 -0.36
CA THR A 46 -13.14 10.83 -1.75
C THR A 46 -11.93 9.91 -1.85
N LEU A 47 -10.91 10.08 -0.97
CA LEU A 47 -9.80 9.15 -0.84
C LEU A 47 -10.27 7.76 -0.40
N LEU A 48 -11.11 7.67 0.64
CA LEU A 48 -11.64 6.38 1.12
C LEU A 48 -12.36 5.62 0.00
N ILE A 49 -13.21 6.32 -0.75
CA ILE A 49 -13.92 5.74 -1.91
C ILE A 49 -12.94 5.28 -3.00
N ALA A 50 -11.96 6.12 -3.36
CA ALA A 50 -10.96 5.79 -4.37
C ALA A 50 -10.11 4.56 -3.96
N VAL A 51 -9.68 4.47 -2.69
CA VAL A 51 -8.95 3.31 -2.17
C VAL A 51 -9.82 2.07 -2.15
N LEU A 52 -11.10 2.16 -1.78
CA LEU A 52 -12.04 1.03 -1.87
C LEU A 52 -12.19 0.55 -3.32
N LEU A 53 -12.30 1.48 -4.27
CA LEU A 53 -12.40 1.16 -5.70
C LEU A 53 -11.11 0.52 -6.24
N SER A 54 -9.94 0.83 -5.70
CA SER A 54 -8.65 0.28 -6.14
C SER A 54 -8.46 -1.21 -5.80
N ALA A 55 -9.32 -1.80 -4.97
CA ALA A 55 -9.29 -3.23 -4.71
C ALA A 55 -9.50 -4.03 -6.01
N GLN A 56 -8.47 -4.78 -6.44
CA GLN A 56 -8.43 -5.53 -7.70
C GLN A 56 -8.68 -4.66 -8.95
N CYS A 57 -8.28 -3.39 -8.90
CA CYS A 57 -8.39 -2.44 -10.00
C CYS A 57 -7.10 -1.61 -10.08
N THR A 58 -6.73 -1.13 -11.27
CA THR A 58 -5.57 -0.24 -11.42
C THR A 58 -5.92 1.18 -11.00
N ASP A 59 -4.92 1.93 -10.53
CA ASP A 59 -5.11 3.32 -10.11
C ASP A 59 -5.62 4.20 -11.28
N GLU A 60 -5.07 3.98 -12.50
CA GLU A 60 -5.50 4.68 -13.72
C GLU A 60 -6.98 4.45 -14.03
N ARG A 61 -7.46 3.21 -13.83
CA ARG A 61 -8.88 2.89 -14.04
C ARG A 61 -9.76 3.54 -12.98
N VAL A 62 -9.32 3.60 -11.75
CA VAL A 62 -10.04 4.31 -10.68
C VAL A 62 -10.14 5.79 -11.04
N ASN A 63 -9.01 6.44 -11.40
CA ASN A 63 -8.96 7.84 -11.75
C ASN A 63 -9.78 8.20 -13.01
N GLN A 64 -10.03 7.24 -13.92
CA GLN A 64 -10.95 7.43 -15.04
C GLN A 64 -12.43 7.41 -14.62
N VAL A 65 -12.76 6.74 -13.52
CA VAL A 65 -14.14 6.51 -13.07
C VAL A 65 -14.58 7.50 -12.00
N THR A 66 -13.69 7.85 -11.07
CA THR A 66 -14.01 8.69 -9.91
C THR A 66 -14.52 10.09 -10.26
N PRO A 67 -14.06 10.78 -11.33
CA PRO A 67 -14.63 12.09 -11.68
C PRO A 67 -16.13 12.04 -11.96
N ALA A 68 -16.61 11.00 -12.66
CA ALA A 68 -18.05 10.84 -12.95
C ALA A 68 -18.87 10.54 -11.70
N LEU A 69 -18.29 9.82 -10.72
CA LEU A 69 -18.93 9.55 -9.44
C LEU A 69 -18.94 10.81 -8.55
N PHE A 70 -17.79 11.46 -8.40
CA PHE A 70 -17.64 12.61 -7.49
C PHE A 70 -18.33 13.89 -8.00
N THR A 71 -18.55 14.03 -9.31
CA THR A 71 -19.41 15.10 -9.83
C THR A 71 -20.87 14.94 -9.37
N LYS A 72 -21.32 13.71 -9.10
CA LYS A 72 -22.68 13.43 -8.62
C LYS A 72 -22.76 13.39 -7.09
N ALA A 73 -21.72 12.85 -6.45
CA ALA A 73 -21.69 12.63 -5.01
C ALA A 73 -20.24 12.55 -4.52
N ASP A 74 -19.73 13.64 -3.94
CA ASP A 74 -18.39 13.75 -3.37
C ASP A 74 -18.40 13.73 -1.83
N CYS A 75 -19.58 13.61 -1.21
CA CYS A 75 -19.75 13.50 0.24
C CYS A 75 -20.79 12.41 0.59
N PRO A 76 -20.82 11.94 1.86
CA PRO A 76 -21.76 10.91 2.30
C PRO A 76 -23.22 11.29 2.07
N GLU A 77 -23.58 12.54 2.31
CA GLU A 77 -24.97 13.06 2.18
C GLU A 77 -25.49 12.92 0.76
N GLN A 78 -24.66 13.21 -0.23
CA GLN A 78 -25.02 13.10 -1.64
C GLN A 78 -24.96 11.63 -2.09
N MET A 79 -24.00 10.86 -1.60
CA MET A 79 -23.82 9.46 -1.99
C MET A 79 -25.03 8.60 -1.63
N ILE A 80 -25.66 8.82 -0.49
CA ILE A 80 -26.86 8.08 -0.07
C ILE A 80 -28.12 8.46 -0.89
N GLN A 81 -28.08 9.58 -1.64
CA GLN A 81 -29.18 9.94 -2.56
C GLN A 81 -29.11 9.16 -3.89
N LEU A 82 -27.94 8.60 -4.20
CA LEU A 82 -27.80 7.71 -5.35
C LEU A 82 -28.25 6.30 -4.99
N SER A 83 -29.03 5.68 -5.85
CA SER A 83 -29.32 4.25 -5.69
C SER A 83 -28.04 3.41 -5.86
N VAL A 84 -28.00 2.24 -5.23
CA VAL A 84 -26.89 1.28 -5.40
C VAL A 84 -26.65 0.94 -6.86
N GLU A 85 -27.71 0.91 -7.70
CA GLU A 85 -27.58 0.61 -9.13
C GLU A 85 -27.01 1.77 -9.93
N GLU A 86 -27.29 3.03 -9.56
CA GLU A 86 -26.64 4.20 -10.16
C GLU A 86 -25.14 4.23 -9.84
N ILE A 87 -24.77 4.02 -8.58
CA ILE A 87 -23.35 3.88 -8.19
C ILE A 87 -22.71 2.75 -8.99
N ARG A 88 -23.35 1.58 -9.02
CA ARG A 88 -22.87 0.40 -9.77
C ARG A 88 -22.63 0.69 -11.24
N SER A 89 -23.54 1.38 -11.90
CA SER A 89 -23.43 1.71 -13.31
C SER A 89 -22.18 2.57 -13.59
N ILE A 90 -21.88 3.53 -12.72
CA ILE A 90 -20.74 4.42 -12.84
C ILE A 90 -19.43 3.66 -12.59
N ILE A 91 -19.34 2.88 -11.49
CA ILE A 91 -18.11 2.21 -11.10
C ILE A 91 -17.88 0.85 -11.79
N ARG A 92 -18.74 0.46 -12.71
CA ARG A 92 -18.67 -0.83 -13.44
C ARG A 92 -17.29 -1.15 -14.00
N PRO A 93 -16.52 -0.19 -14.57
CA PRO A 93 -15.18 -0.46 -15.09
C PRO A 93 -14.14 -0.88 -14.03
N CYS A 94 -14.36 -0.59 -12.74
CA CYS A 94 -13.46 -0.95 -11.66
C CYS A 94 -13.51 -2.43 -11.22
N GLY A 95 -14.43 -3.23 -11.81
CA GLY A 95 -14.65 -4.62 -11.38
C GLY A 95 -15.30 -4.71 -10.00
N LEU A 96 -15.83 -5.91 -9.65
CA LEU A 96 -16.53 -6.14 -8.38
C LEU A 96 -17.61 -5.09 -8.07
N SER A 97 -18.15 -4.45 -9.09
CA SER A 97 -19.06 -3.31 -8.96
C SER A 97 -20.32 -3.60 -8.12
N PRO A 98 -20.92 -4.83 -8.14
CA PRO A 98 -22.07 -5.10 -7.29
C PRO A 98 -21.76 -5.05 -5.79
N GLN A 99 -20.58 -5.55 -5.38
CA GLN A 99 -20.15 -5.54 -3.98
C GLN A 99 -19.68 -4.13 -3.56
N LYS A 100 -18.90 -3.47 -4.43
CA LYS A 100 -18.37 -2.13 -4.19
C LYS A 100 -19.48 -1.09 -4.08
N SER A 101 -20.49 -1.11 -4.97
CA SER A 101 -21.59 -0.14 -4.91
C SER A 101 -22.41 -0.26 -3.63
N LYS A 102 -22.73 -1.50 -3.21
CA LYS A 102 -23.38 -1.74 -1.92
C LYS A 102 -22.53 -1.26 -0.75
N ALA A 103 -21.23 -1.54 -0.78
CA ALA A 103 -20.30 -1.11 0.26
C ALA A 103 -20.21 0.41 0.34
N ILE A 104 -20.06 1.12 -0.80
CA ILE A 104 -19.99 2.58 -0.87
C ILE A 104 -21.26 3.21 -0.33
N HIS A 105 -22.43 2.76 -0.75
CA HIS A 105 -23.71 3.28 -0.26
C HIS A 105 -23.82 3.07 1.26
N ARG A 106 -23.58 1.83 1.73
CA ARG A 106 -23.74 1.49 3.14
C ARG A 106 -22.71 2.16 4.06
N LEU A 107 -21.45 2.29 3.63
CA LEU A 107 -20.45 3.03 4.43
C LEU A 107 -20.81 4.51 4.56
N SER A 108 -21.41 5.11 3.52
CA SER A 108 -21.86 6.51 3.57
C SER A 108 -23.01 6.70 4.56
N GLU A 109 -23.96 5.75 4.60
CA GLU A 109 -25.02 5.76 5.66
C GLU A 109 -24.41 5.69 7.06
N LEU A 110 -23.42 4.79 7.28
CA LEU A 110 -22.77 4.63 8.57
C LEU A 110 -21.93 5.85 8.96
N LEU A 111 -21.25 6.49 8.01
CA LEU A 111 -20.54 7.74 8.28
C LEU A 111 -21.49 8.83 8.77
N LEU A 112 -22.67 8.94 8.18
CA LEU A 112 -23.70 9.91 8.65
C LEU A 112 -24.25 9.52 10.02
N ALA A 113 -24.59 8.27 10.23
CA ALA A 113 -25.21 7.81 11.47
C ALA A 113 -24.25 7.86 12.67
N ASP A 114 -23.01 7.41 12.51
CA ASP A 114 -22.09 7.12 13.61
C ASP A 114 -20.92 8.12 13.69
N HIS A 115 -20.66 8.89 12.64
CA HIS A 115 -19.47 9.75 12.50
C HIS A 115 -19.79 11.17 12.01
N SER A 116 -21.06 11.60 12.07
CA SER A 116 -21.50 12.95 11.64
C SER A 116 -21.06 13.32 10.21
N GLY A 117 -21.02 12.34 9.31
CA GLY A 117 -20.60 12.49 7.90
C GLY A 117 -19.09 12.54 7.68
N ALA A 118 -18.27 12.52 8.73
CA ALA A 118 -16.81 12.56 8.60
C ALA A 118 -16.18 11.16 8.57
N VAL A 119 -15.08 11.02 7.84
CA VAL A 119 -14.25 9.80 7.89
C VAL A 119 -13.49 9.77 9.22
N PRO A 120 -13.64 8.73 10.05
CA PRO A 120 -12.98 8.69 11.36
C PRO A 120 -11.46 8.49 11.22
N ALA A 121 -10.67 9.31 11.95
CA ALA A 121 -9.21 9.15 12.07
C ALA A 121 -8.86 8.04 13.09
N ASN A 122 -9.46 6.88 12.94
CA ASN A 122 -9.30 5.73 13.83
C ASN A 122 -9.33 4.44 13.01
N LEU A 123 -8.31 3.58 13.17
CA LEU A 123 -8.12 2.38 12.36
C LEU A 123 -9.26 1.37 12.57
N GLU A 124 -9.62 1.14 13.82
CA GLU A 124 -10.66 0.19 14.21
C GLU A 124 -12.03 0.63 13.69
N ALA A 125 -12.35 1.92 13.78
CA ALA A 125 -13.59 2.48 13.26
C ALA A 125 -13.67 2.37 11.72
N LEU A 126 -12.55 2.62 11.03
CA LEU A 126 -12.48 2.42 9.58
C LEU A 126 -12.69 0.97 9.17
N GLU A 127 -12.14 0.01 9.92
CA GLU A 127 -12.28 -1.42 9.63
C GLU A 127 -13.71 -1.96 9.84
N GLN A 128 -14.56 -1.24 10.59
CA GLN A 128 -15.99 -1.56 10.73
C GLN A 128 -16.81 -1.14 9.50
N LEU A 129 -16.28 -0.26 8.66
CA LEU A 129 -17.00 0.21 7.48
C LEU A 129 -17.06 -0.88 6.39
N PRO A 130 -18.21 -1.09 5.75
CA PRO A 130 -18.34 -2.06 4.67
C PRO A 130 -17.34 -1.85 3.53
N GLY A 131 -16.65 -2.90 3.13
CA GLY A 131 -15.65 -2.87 2.06
C GLY A 131 -14.29 -2.29 2.46
N VAL A 132 -14.12 -1.92 3.72
CA VAL A 132 -12.88 -1.37 4.28
C VAL A 132 -12.19 -2.44 5.11
N GLY A 133 -11.18 -3.09 4.54
CA GLY A 133 -10.31 -4.02 5.27
C GLY A 133 -9.09 -3.30 5.83
N HIS A 134 -8.27 -4.04 6.61
CA HIS A 134 -7.07 -3.53 7.27
C HIS A 134 -6.15 -2.71 6.33
N LYS A 135 -5.91 -3.21 5.11
CA LYS A 135 -5.07 -2.48 4.14
C LYS A 135 -5.70 -1.15 3.74
N THR A 136 -7.00 -1.14 3.41
CA THR A 136 -7.72 0.09 3.01
C THR A 136 -7.72 1.10 4.15
N ALA A 137 -8.07 0.69 5.36
CA ALA A 137 -8.04 1.53 6.55
C ALA A 137 -6.65 2.11 6.81
N SER A 138 -5.60 1.27 6.73
CA SER A 138 -4.20 1.70 6.90
C SER A 138 -3.76 2.71 5.84
N VAL A 139 -4.18 2.57 4.57
CA VAL A 139 -3.89 3.57 3.52
C VAL A 139 -4.57 4.89 3.84
N VAL A 140 -5.85 4.88 4.21
CA VAL A 140 -6.60 6.10 4.57
C VAL A 140 -5.97 6.78 5.79
N MET A 141 -5.60 6.03 6.83
CA MET A 141 -4.90 6.57 8.02
C MET A 141 -3.58 7.24 7.63
N ALA A 142 -2.79 6.60 6.77
CA ALA A 142 -1.52 7.16 6.31
C ALA A 142 -1.70 8.44 5.51
N GLN A 143 -2.61 8.41 4.54
CA GLN A 143 -2.65 9.40 3.47
C GLN A 143 -3.60 10.56 3.76
N ALA A 144 -4.75 10.31 4.40
CA ALA A 144 -5.68 11.36 4.77
C ALA A 144 -5.32 12.05 6.09
N PHE A 145 -4.74 11.29 7.04
CA PHE A 145 -4.52 11.77 8.41
C PHE A 145 -3.04 11.85 8.81
N GLY A 146 -2.11 11.48 7.92
CA GLY A 146 -0.68 11.48 8.22
C GLY A 146 -0.27 10.51 9.34
N MET A 147 -1.18 9.62 9.76
CA MET A 147 -0.91 8.66 10.84
C MET A 147 0.04 7.57 10.34
N PRO A 148 1.13 7.26 11.07
CA PRO A 148 2.11 6.31 10.61
C PRO A 148 1.56 4.89 10.63
N THR A 149 1.23 4.37 9.45
CA THR A 149 0.83 2.99 9.18
C THR A 149 1.74 2.37 8.11
N PHE A 150 1.78 1.06 8.02
CA PHE A 150 2.55 0.37 6.99
C PHE A 150 1.66 -0.62 6.23
N PRO A 151 0.78 -0.14 5.34
CA PRO A 151 -0.12 -1.02 4.59
C PRO A 151 0.70 -1.99 3.73
N VAL A 152 0.43 -3.28 3.82
CA VAL A 152 1.17 -4.29 3.04
C VAL A 152 0.29 -4.82 1.91
N ASP A 153 0.72 -4.54 0.69
CA ASP A 153 0.13 -5.09 -0.53
C ASP A 153 0.98 -6.23 -1.11
N THR A 154 0.57 -6.74 -2.27
CA THR A 154 1.29 -7.82 -2.97
C THR A 154 2.70 -7.41 -3.42
N HIS A 155 2.94 -6.11 -3.73
CA HIS A 155 4.26 -5.61 -4.08
C HIS A 155 5.16 -5.60 -2.85
N ILE A 156 4.72 -4.99 -1.77
CA ILE A 156 5.47 -4.89 -0.52
C ILE A 156 5.77 -6.28 0.05
N HIS A 157 4.76 -7.17 0.09
CA HIS A 157 4.94 -8.54 0.56
C HIS A 157 6.00 -9.29 -0.25
N ARG A 158 5.99 -9.18 -1.58
CA ARG A 158 6.96 -9.80 -2.47
C ARG A 158 8.36 -9.21 -2.28
N LEU A 159 8.49 -7.89 -2.27
CA LEU A 159 9.80 -7.23 -2.19
C LEU A 159 10.44 -7.43 -0.82
N ALA A 160 9.69 -7.35 0.26
CA ALA A 160 10.18 -7.61 1.61
C ALA A 160 10.79 -9.03 1.74
N GLN A 161 10.18 -10.03 1.07
CA GLN A 161 10.75 -11.38 1.00
C GLN A 161 12.01 -11.45 0.12
N ARG A 162 12.02 -10.79 -1.04
CA ARG A 162 13.20 -10.75 -1.95
C ARG A 162 14.40 -10.09 -1.29
N TRP A 163 14.15 -9.05 -0.52
CA TRP A 163 15.18 -8.30 0.23
C TRP A 163 15.54 -8.92 1.58
N GLY A 164 14.86 -10.00 1.98
CA GLY A 164 15.12 -10.73 3.22
C GLY A 164 14.82 -9.92 4.48
N LEU A 165 13.83 -9.04 4.42
CA LEU A 165 13.34 -8.26 5.55
C LEU A 165 12.35 -9.06 6.39
N THR A 166 11.63 -9.99 5.78
CA THR A 166 10.65 -10.89 6.39
C THR A 166 10.80 -12.32 5.87
N ARG A 167 10.28 -13.30 6.61
CA ARG A 167 10.06 -14.66 6.11
C ARG A 167 8.84 -14.74 5.18
N GLY A 168 7.89 -13.81 5.32
CA GLY A 168 6.75 -13.63 4.43
C GLY A 168 5.75 -14.78 4.47
N ARG A 169 5.42 -15.31 5.65
CA ARG A 169 4.39 -16.35 5.79
C ARG A 169 3.00 -15.82 5.45
N ASN A 170 2.73 -14.56 5.80
CA ASN A 170 1.53 -13.81 5.46
C ASN A 170 1.80 -12.30 5.52
N VAL A 171 0.81 -11.49 5.14
CA VAL A 171 0.92 -10.01 5.12
C VAL A 171 1.05 -9.41 6.52
N VAL A 172 0.40 -9.99 7.52
CA VAL A 172 0.46 -9.53 8.93
C VAL A 172 1.89 -9.68 9.48
N GLU A 173 2.54 -10.83 9.22
CA GLU A 173 3.95 -11.03 9.59
C GLU A 173 4.84 -10.03 8.86
N THR A 174 4.59 -9.79 7.58
CA THR A 174 5.39 -8.85 6.79
C THR A 174 5.26 -7.42 7.33
N GLU A 175 4.05 -6.97 7.61
CA GLU A 175 3.80 -5.65 8.21
C GLU A 175 4.55 -5.49 9.54
N ARG A 176 4.38 -6.46 10.44
CA ARG A 176 5.08 -6.46 11.73
C ARG A 176 6.60 -6.40 11.57
N ASP A 177 7.16 -7.19 10.64
CA ASP A 177 8.60 -7.27 10.43
C ASP A 177 9.16 -5.98 9.81
N LEU A 178 8.39 -5.32 8.92
CA LEU A 178 8.75 -4.02 8.34
C LEU A 178 8.64 -2.88 9.36
N LYS A 179 7.58 -2.85 10.17
CA LYS A 179 7.43 -1.89 11.28
C LYS A 179 8.57 -1.98 12.32
N ARG A 180 9.14 -3.17 12.52
CA ARG A 180 10.32 -3.37 13.39
C ARG A 180 11.64 -3.00 12.71
N ALA A 181 11.70 -3.07 11.40
CA ALA A 181 12.91 -2.83 10.63
C ALA A 181 13.16 -1.35 10.36
N PHE A 182 12.11 -0.58 10.11
CA PHE A 182 12.19 0.83 9.72
C PHE A 182 11.63 1.75 10.80
N PRO A 183 12.20 2.97 10.97
CA PRO A 183 11.68 3.94 11.90
C PRO A 183 10.27 4.39 11.51
N LYS A 184 9.45 4.72 12.52
CA LYS A 184 8.01 4.97 12.40
C LYS A 184 7.69 6.12 11.43
N GLU A 185 8.49 7.16 11.44
CA GLU A 185 8.39 8.34 10.58
C GLU A 185 8.60 8.04 9.09
N ARG A 186 9.22 6.90 8.77
CA ARG A 186 9.47 6.48 7.39
C ARG A 186 8.34 5.63 6.79
N TRP A 187 7.42 5.09 7.61
CA TRP A 187 6.47 4.07 7.16
C TRP A 187 5.58 4.54 6.01
N ASN A 188 5.01 5.75 6.09
CA ASN A 188 4.12 6.29 5.05
C ASN A 188 4.84 6.47 3.71
N ALA A 189 6.07 7.01 3.72
CA ALA A 189 6.86 7.16 2.51
C ALA A 189 7.29 5.80 1.94
N LEU A 190 7.84 4.91 2.79
CA LEU A 190 8.31 3.58 2.38
C LEU A 190 7.19 2.73 1.76
N HIS A 191 5.96 2.83 2.25
CA HIS A 191 4.80 2.17 1.64
C HIS A 191 4.71 2.46 0.15
N LEU A 192 4.70 3.74 -0.26
CA LEU A 192 4.60 4.14 -1.66
C LEU A 192 5.90 3.88 -2.43
N GLN A 193 7.05 4.18 -1.85
CA GLN A 193 8.38 3.95 -2.46
C GLN A 193 8.58 2.48 -2.84
N ILE A 194 8.20 1.54 -1.96
CA ILE A 194 8.30 0.10 -2.25
C ILE A 194 7.34 -0.31 -3.36
N ILE A 195 6.13 0.24 -3.40
CA ILE A 195 5.16 -0.04 -4.47
C ILE A 195 5.71 0.45 -5.82
N TYR A 196 6.22 1.68 -5.89
CA TYR A 196 6.79 2.25 -7.12
C TYR A 196 7.98 1.42 -7.60
N TYR A 197 8.93 1.12 -6.71
CA TYR A 197 10.06 0.26 -7.05
C TYR A 197 9.62 -1.14 -7.51
N GLY A 198 8.57 -1.66 -6.92
CA GLY A 198 7.98 -2.95 -7.28
C GLY A 198 7.29 -2.97 -8.64
N ARG A 199 6.80 -1.83 -9.10
CA ARG A 199 6.19 -1.66 -10.43
C ARG A 199 7.24 -1.45 -11.51
N GLU A 200 8.28 -0.66 -11.23
CA GLU A 200 9.28 -0.25 -12.21
C GLU A 200 10.46 -1.23 -12.34
N TYR A 201 11.09 -1.60 -11.25
CA TYR A 201 12.36 -2.34 -11.26
C TYR A 201 12.25 -3.78 -10.76
N CYS A 202 11.43 -4.04 -9.75
CA CYS A 202 11.34 -5.36 -9.14
C CYS A 202 9.99 -6.02 -9.39
N THR A 203 9.62 -6.14 -10.68
CA THR A 203 8.30 -6.67 -11.08
C THR A 203 8.12 -8.14 -10.70
N ALA A 204 6.88 -8.63 -10.71
CA ALA A 204 6.59 -10.01 -10.34
C ALA A 204 7.23 -11.04 -11.30
N ARG A 205 7.24 -10.72 -12.60
CA ARG A 205 7.76 -11.59 -13.65
C ARG A 205 9.17 -11.23 -14.12
N GLY A 206 9.53 -9.93 -14.09
CA GLY A 206 10.82 -9.44 -14.60
C GLY A 206 11.97 -9.52 -13.61
N CYS A 207 11.71 -9.73 -12.32
CA CYS A 207 12.75 -9.89 -11.31
C CYS A 207 12.46 -11.11 -10.43
N ASP A 208 13.42 -11.99 -10.28
CA ASP A 208 13.36 -13.18 -9.42
C ASP A 208 14.22 -13.04 -8.15
N GLY A 209 14.64 -11.83 -7.84
CA GLY A 209 15.52 -11.51 -6.71
C GLY A 209 17.01 -11.46 -7.10
N ARG A 210 17.36 -11.50 -8.39
CA ARG A 210 18.73 -11.50 -8.93
C ARG A 210 18.95 -10.45 -10.02
N VAL A 211 17.94 -9.65 -10.35
CA VAL A 211 17.99 -8.75 -11.52
C VAL A 211 18.09 -7.29 -11.11
N CYS A 212 17.17 -6.79 -10.28
CA CYS A 212 17.15 -5.39 -9.94
C CYS A 212 18.25 -5.03 -8.93
N GLU A 213 18.67 -3.76 -8.96
CA GLU A 213 19.75 -3.21 -8.14
C GLU A 213 19.63 -3.59 -6.65
N ILE A 214 18.48 -3.33 -6.01
CA ILE A 214 18.33 -3.61 -4.58
C ILE A 214 18.48 -5.11 -4.29
N CYS A 215 17.93 -5.99 -5.14
CA CYS A 215 18.07 -7.43 -4.96
C CYS A 215 19.51 -7.90 -5.08
N THR A 216 20.26 -7.39 -6.05
CA THR A 216 21.66 -7.79 -6.30
C THR A 216 22.60 -7.21 -5.26
N THR A 217 22.35 -5.99 -4.79
CA THR A 217 23.14 -5.39 -3.71
C THR A 217 22.88 -6.08 -2.36
N CYS A 218 21.62 -6.38 -2.04
CA CYS A 218 21.28 -7.08 -0.80
C CYS A 218 21.84 -8.52 -0.75
N TYR A 219 21.90 -9.17 -1.90
CA TYR A 219 22.29 -10.58 -2.04
C TYR A 219 23.16 -10.82 -3.29
N PRO A 220 24.37 -10.28 -3.36
CA PRO A 220 25.24 -10.41 -4.53
C PRO A 220 25.62 -11.88 -4.83
N ALA A 221 25.68 -12.74 -3.82
CA ALA A 221 25.96 -14.16 -3.97
C ALA A 221 24.74 -15.05 -4.28
N ARG A 222 23.55 -14.48 -4.51
CA ARG A 222 22.33 -15.26 -4.77
C ARG A 222 22.39 -15.97 -6.12
N LYS A 223 22.53 -17.30 -6.09
CA LYS A 223 22.60 -18.15 -7.29
C LYS A 223 21.24 -18.60 -7.79
N HIS A 224 20.25 -18.73 -6.90
CA HIS A 224 18.92 -19.26 -7.22
C HIS A 224 17.82 -18.22 -7.08
N PRO A 225 16.74 -18.30 -7.89
CA PRO A 225 15.59 -17.44 -7.78
C PRO A 225 14.99 -17.47 -6.37
N LYS A 226 14.60 -16.31 -5.86
CA LYS A 226 13.85 -16.21 -4.61
C LYS A 226 12.37 -16.47 -4.88
N ARG A 227 11.89 -17.65 -4.52
CA ARG A 227 10.46 -17.93 -4.47
C ARG A 227 9.82 -17.17 -3.31
N CYS A 228 8.75 -16.45 -3.59
CA CYS A 228 8.00 -15.68 -2.61
C CYS A 228 6.65 -16.35 -2.35
N ASN A 229 6.21 -16.35 -1.08
CA ASN A 229 4.87 -16.75 -0.73
C ASN A 229 3.87 -15.74 -1.31
N LYS A 230 2.70 -16.22 -1.68
CA LYS A 230 1.60 -15.35 -2.11
C LYS A 230 0.95 -14.68 -0.89
N THR A 231 0.31 -13.57 -1.11
CA THR A 231 -0.57 -12.90 -0.13
C THR A 231 -1.85 -13.68 0.07
#